data_2a58d876c3cc1bb3b83999af294d0add
#
_entry.id   2a58d876c3cc1bb3b83999af294d0add
#
_cell.length_a   1.000
_cell.length_b   1.000
_cell.length_c   1.000
_cell.angle_alpha   90.00
_cell.angle_beta   90.00
_cell.angle_gamma   90.00
#
_symmetry.space_group_name_H-M   'P 1'
#
loop_
_entity.id
_entity.type
_entity.pdbx_description
1 polymer ?
#
loop_
_entity_poly.entity_id
_entity_poly.type
_entity_poly.pdbx_seq_one_letter_code
_entity_poly.pdbx_strand_id
1 'polypeptide(L)'
;VDVLENPKWEKKLSRHYYHTKEVIQGRKNKGVMKGHTNNPKGRDGLRSGKVIFNEVHQYENYDNIKVFTTGQGKVAQPRRGYFTSNGDISDGPLDDYLARGRRILFEGEADNGFLPFICCLNDKAQVHHPENWQMANPSLPYLPELYAEVEDEYREWLEHPEQNGDFMTKRMGIRSGAKEIA
;
A
#
# COMPACT_ATOMS: atom_id res chain seq x y z
N VAL A 1 0.98 -15.80 -6.07
CA VAL A 1 1.10 -17.19 -6.55
C VAL A 1 0.79 -17.24 -8.04
N ASP A 2 -0.27 -16.63 -8.51
CA ASP A 2 -0.75 -16.67 -9.91
C ASP A 2 0.34 -16.33 -10.93
N VAL A 3 1.21 -15.34 -10.64
CA VAL A 3 2.34 -14.99 -11.51
C VAL A 3 3.34 -16.15 -11.63
N LEU A 4 3.55 -16.91 -10.56
CA LEU A 4 4.48 -18.04 -10.52
C LEU A 4 3.90 -19.29 -11.22
N GLU A 5 2.58 -19.40 -11.28
CA GLU A 5 1.83 -20.47 -11.94
C GLU A 5 1.50 -20.12 -13.41
N ASN A 6 1.76 -18.89 -13.85
CA ASN A 6 1.55 -18.51 -15.24
C ASN A 6 2.51 -19.24 -16.17
N PRO A 7 2.02 -19.99 -17.18
CA PRO A 7 2.86 -20.83 -18.07
C PRO A 7 3.98 -20.04 -18.76
N LYS A 8 3.78 -18.76 -19.02
CA LYS A 8 4.77 -17.87 -19.63
C LYS A 8 6.02 -17.69 -18.74
N TRP A 9 5.84 -17.67 -17.44
CA TRP A 9 6.89 -17.36 -16.47
C TRP A 9 7.32 -18.56 -15.64
N GLU A 10 6.49 -19.58 -15.47
CA GLU A 10 6.70 -20.73 -14.62
C GLU A 10 8.05 -21.43 -14.93
N LYS A 11 8.32 -21.75 -16.19
CA LYS A 11 9.56 -22.40 -16.60
C LYS A 11 10.82 -21.60 -16.25
N LYS A 12 10.73 -20.27 -16.28
CA LYS A 12 11.83 -19.36 -15.95
C LYS A 12 11.98 -19.22 -14.44
N LEU A 13 10.88 -19.00 -13.74
CA LEU A 13 10.84 -18.71 -12.30
C LEU A 13 11.07 -19.96 -11.45
N SER A 14 10.61 -21.13 -11.87
CA SER A 14 10.81 -22.41 -11.17
C SER A 14 12.28 -22.82 -11.01
N ARG A 15 13.19 -22.26 -11.80
CA ARG A 15 14.64 -22.46 -11.63
C ARG A 15 15.18 -21.73 -10.41
N HIS A 16 14.52 -20.66 -9.99
CA HIS A 16 14.96 -19.79 -8.90
C HIS A 16 14.17 -20.00 -7.61
N TYR A 17 12.91 -20.36 -7.74
CA TYR A 17 11.97 -20.47 -6.63
C TYR A 17 11.24 -21.83 -6.63
N TYR A 18 10.93 -22.26 -5.43
CA TYR A 18 9.91 -23.26 -5.13
C TYR A 18 8.74 -22.55 -4.46
N HIS A 19 7.51 -22.90 -4.76
CA HIS A 19 6.35 -22.30 -4.14
C HIS A 19 5.26 -23.31 -3.79
N THR A 20 4.48 -22.96 -2.81
CA THR A 20 3.18 -23.54 -2.45
C THR A 20 2.16 -22.38 -2.42
N LYS A 21 0.91 -22.67 -2.07
CA LYS A 21 -0.10 -21.61 -1.88
C LYS A 21 0.28 -20.59 -0.80
N GLU A 22 1.08 -20.97 0.20
CA GLU A 22 1.40 -20.13 1.35
C GLU A 22 2.83 -19.61 1.36
N VAL A 23 3.75 -20.26 0.67
CA VAL A 23 5.19 -20.03 0.80
C VAL A 23 5.86 -19.96 -0.55
N ILE A 24 6.74 -18.98 -0.71
CA ILE A 24 7.71 -18.89 -1.80
C ILE A 24 9.11 -19.04 -1.20
N GLN A 25 9.90 -20.00 -1.68
CA GLN A 25 11.25 -20.22 -1.19
C GLN A 25 12.28 -20.13 -2.32
N GLY A 26 13.34 -19.36 -2.09
CA GLY A 26 14.49 -19.31 -2.99
C GLY A 26 15.28 -20.61 -2.98
N ARG A 27 15.55 -21.18 -4.17
CA ARG A 27 16.30 -22.45 -4.28
C ARG A 27 17.75 -22.30 -3.87
N LYS A 28 18.39 -21.20 -4.22
CA LYS A 28 19.81 -20.95 -3.95
C LYS A 28 20.04 -20.46 -2.52
N ASN A 29 19.34 -19.40 -2.12
CA ASN A 29 19.59 -18.71 -0.85
C ASN A 29 18.72 -19.21 0.30
N LYS A 30 17.76 -20.14 0.03
CA LYS A 30 16.81 -20.65 1.02
C LYS A 30 15.96 -19.58 1.73
N GLY A 31 15.99 -18.33 1.23
CA GLY A 31 15.12 -17.27 1.72
C GLY A 31 13.65 -17.65 1.52
N VAL A 32 12.83 -17.32 2.51
CA VAL A 32 11.39 -17.65 2.52
C VAL A 32 10.57 -16.37 2.55
N MET A 33 9.56 -16.32 1.69
CA MET A 33 8.48 -15.34 1.75
C MET A 33 7.19 -16.09 2.11
N LYS A 34 6.52 -15.64 3.16
CA LYS A 34 5.28 -16.25 3.65
C LYS A 34 4.22 -15.18 3.90
N GLY A 35 3.01 -15.42 3.40
CA GLY A 35 1.83 -14.63 3.73
C GLY A 35 1.35 -14.90 5.15
N HIS A 36 0.89 -13.85 5.82
CA HIS A 36 0.27 -13.92 7.13
C HIS A 36 -1.04 -13.14 7.12
N THR A 37 -2.07 -13.69 7.74
CA THR A 37 -3.34 -12.98 7.97
C THR A 37 -3.18 -11.94 9.08
N ASN A 38 -4.08 -11.00 9.17
CA ASN A 38 -4.09 -9.94 10.17
C ASN A 38 -4.55 -10.44 11.57
N ASN A 39 -3.90 -11.49 12.10
CA ASN A 39 -4.17 -12.04 13.44
C ASN A 39 -2.87 -12.07 14.25
N PRO A 40 -2.75 -11.27 15.33
CA PRO A 40 -1.52 -11.16 16.10
C PRO A 40 -1.23 -12.37 16.98
N LYS A 41 -2.23 -13.21 17.28
CA LYS A 41 -2.07 -14.35 18.22
C LYS A 41 -1.09 -15.39 17.68
N GLY A 42 -0.10 -15.76 18.47
CA GLY A 42 0.84 -16.87 18.20
C GLY A 42 1.99 -16.50 17.23
N ARG A 43 2.27 -15.22 17.02
CA ARG A 43 3.33 -14.76 16.09
C ARG A 43 4.49 -14.06 16.75
N ASP A 44 4.53 -14.05 18.07
CA ASP A 44 5.66 -13.51 18.81
C ASP A 44 6.94 -14.26 18.47
N GLY A 45 8.02 -13.51 18.25
CA GLY A 45 9.34 -14.08 18.00
C GLY A 45 9.71 -14.30 16.52
N LEU A 46 8.86 -13.93 15.56
CA LEU A 46 9.25 -13.93 14.14
C LEU A 46 10.42 -12.97 13.89
N ARG A 47 11.49 -13.49 13.28
CA ARG A 47 12.71 -12.72 12.97
C ARG A 47 12.79 -12.47 11.45
N SER A 48 11.82 -11.76 10.93
CA SER A 48 11.77 -11.48 9.49
C SER A 48 12.74 -10.37 9.12
N GLY A 49 13.61 -10.61 8.14
CA GLY A 49 14.52 -9.59 7.60
C GLY A 49 13.77 -8.46 6.90
N LYS A 50 12.65 -8.80 6.25
CA LYS A 50 11.75 -7.84 5.62
C LYS A 50 10.30 -8.18 5.99
N VAL A 51 9.54 -7.17 6.34
CA VAL A 51 8.09 -7.27 6.57
C VAL A 51 7.38 -6.30 5.62
N ILE A 52 6.34 -6.80 4.97
CA ILE A 52 5.47 -6.00 4.12
C ILE A 52 4.09 -5.99 4.78
N PHE A 53 3.62 -4.80 5.12
CA PHE A 53 2.26 -4.55 5.56
C PHE A 53 1.45 -4.08 4.36
N ASN A 54 0.45 -4.85 3.98
CA ASN A 54 -0.45 -4.53 2.90
C ASN A 54 -1.79 -4.05 3.47
N GLU A 55 -2.46 -3.17 2.74
CA GLU A 55 -3.75 -2.60 3.13
C GLU A 55 -3.72 -1.94 4.53
N VAL A 56 -2.70 -1.11 4.79
CA VAL A 56 -2.51 -0.47 6.11
C VAL A 56 -3.71 0.41 6.50
N HIS A 57 -4.51 0.87 5.54
CA HIS A 57 -5.75 1.60 5.80
C HIS A 57 -6.80 0.81 6.59
N GLN A 58 -6.66 -0.53 6.67
CA GLN A 58 -7.54 -1.41 7.46
C GLN A 58 -7.08 -1.59 8.91
N TYR A 59 -5.96 -1.00 9.31
CA TYR A 59 -5.43 -1.18 10.66
C TYR A 59 -5.96 -0.09 11.58
N GLU A 60 -6.75 -0.49 12.56
CA GLU A 60 -7.29 0.41 13.60
C GLU A 60 -6.20 0.87 14.58
N ASN A 61 -5.18 0.04 14.79
CA ASN A 61 -4.11 0.30 15.75
C ASN A 61 -2.78 -0.38 15.35
N TYR A 62 -1.76 -0.22 16.18
CA TYR A 62 -0.41 -0.73 15.93
C TYR A 62 -0.19 -2.19 16.34
N ASP A 63 -1.14 -2.90 16.91
CA ASP A 63 -0.90 -4.20 17.54
C ASP A 63 -0.33 -5.22 16.55
N ASN A 64 -0.91 -5.32 15.37
CA ASN A 64 -0.41 -6.20 14.31
C ASN A 64 0.98 -5.78 13.82
N ILE A 65 1.24 -4.48 13.73
CA ILE A 65 2.53 -3.95 13.29
C ILE A 65 3.60 -4.29 14.33
N LYS A 66 3.31 -4.08 15.62
CA LYS A 66 4.23 -4.33 16.73
C LYS A 66 4.67 -5.78 16.81
N VAL A 67 3.77 -6.74 16.65
CA VAL A 67 4.09 -8.18 16.67
C VAL A 67 5.22 -8.52 15.71
N PHE A 68 5.15 -8.03 14.47
CA PHE A 68 6.20 -8.28 13.47
C PHE A 68 7.45 -7.43 13.67
N THR A 69 7.30 -6.19 14.12
CA THR A 69 8.43 -5.26 14.23
C THR A 69 9.28 -5.52 15.47
N THR A 70 8.70 -6.00 16.57
CA THR A 70 9.44 -6.37 17.79
C THR A 70 10.48 -7.46 17.51
N GLY A 71 10.13 -8.48 16.71
CA GLY A 71 11.07 -9.53 16.32
C GLY A 71 12.24 -9.05 15.47
N GLN A 72 12.07 -7.94 14.75
CA GLN A 72 13.10 -7.36 13.88
C GLN A 72 14.28 -6.71 14.64
N GLY A 73 14.14 -6.39 15.91
CA GLY A 73 15.24 -5.84 16.73
C GLY A 73 16.48 -6.75 16.83
N LYS A 74 16.35 -8.03 16.44
CA LYS A 74 17.44 -9.01 16.42
C LYS A 74 17.93 -9.35 15.01
N VAL A 75 17.50 -8.58 14.02
CA VAL A 75 17.83 -8.80 12.59
C VAL A 75 18.78 -7.72 12.13
N ALA A 76 19.85 -8.12 11.43
CA ALA A 76 20.73 -7.16 10.78
C ALA A 76 20.00 -6.49 9.60
N GLN A 77 20.00 -5.15 9.58
CA GLN A 77 19.37 -4.34 8.52
C GLN A 77 17.90 -4.69 8.23
N PRO A 78 17.01 -4.61 9.21
CA PRO A 78 15.59 -4.88 8.98
C PRO A 78 14.98 -3.88 7.99
N ARG A 79 14.03 -4.35 7.19
CA ARG A 79 13.31 -3.52 6.24
C ARG A 79 11.82 -3.68 6.47
N ARG A 80 11.08 -2.59 6.29
CA ARG A 80 9.62 -2.56 6.38
C ARG A 80 9.06 -1.85 5.15
N GLY A 81 8.00 -2.39 4.60
CA GLY A 81 7.23 -1.76 3.53
C GLY A 81 5.79 -1.64 3.96
N TYR A 82 5.18 -0.50 3.74
CA TYR A 82 3.79 -0.20 4.01
C TYR A 82 3.14 0.17 2.70
N PHE A 83 2.20 -0.66 2.24
CA PHE A 83 1.51 -0.49 0.98
C PHE A 83 0.02 -0.37 1.24
N THR A 84 -0.61 0.63 0.66
CA THR A 84 -2.02 0.89 0.92
C THR A 84 -2.59 1.91 -0.06
N SER A 85 -3.88 1.82 -0.34
CA SER A 85 -4.70 2.96 -0.73
C SER A 85 -5.04 3.80 0.50
N ASN A 86 -5.77 4.87 0.34
CA ASN A 86 -6.39 5.55 1.47
C ASN A 86 -7.63 4.76 1.95
N GLY A 87 -8.15 5.06 3.12
CA GLY A 87 -9.30 4.37 3.73
C GLY A 87 -10.09 5.25 4.68
N ASP A 88 -11.13 4.70 5.30
CA ASP A 88 -12.09 5.46 6.12
C ASP A 88 -11.74 5.45 7.61
N ILE A 89 -10.81 4.59 8.05
CA ILE A 89 -10.35 4.56 9.44
C ILE A 89 -9.57 5.83 9.74
N SER A 90 -10.05 6.60 10.72
CA SER A 90 -9.38 7.81 11.23
C SER A 90 -8.60 7.49 12.49
N ASP A 91 -7.54 8.28 12.75
CA ASP A 91 -6.66 8.15 13.91
C ASP A 91 -5.92 6.80 14.00
N GLY A 92 -5.82 6.10 12.89
CA GLY A 92 -5.09 4.84 12.76
C GLY A 92 -3.63 5.01 12.31
N PRO A 93 -2.88 3.91 12.22
CA PRO A 93 -1.47 3.92 11.79
C PRO A 93 -1.22 4.61 10.44
N LEU A 94 -2.16 4.54 9.50
CA LEU A 94 -2.02 5.20 8.21
C LEU A 94 -1.94 6.72 8.36
N ASP A 95 -2.74 7.31 9.25
CA ASP A 95 -2.75 8.76 9.47
C ASP A 95 -1.42 9.25 9.99
N ASP A 96 -0.84 8.53 10.95
CA ASP A 96 0.48 8.85 11.48
C ASP A 96 1.56 8.76 10.40
N TYR A 97 1.52 7.71 9.55
CA TYR A 97 2.48 7.57 8.45
C TYR A 97 2.31 8.66 7.39
N LEU A 98 1.09 9.03 7.05
CA LEU A 98 0.83 10.12 6.11
C LEU A 98 1.27 11.47 6.67
N ALA A 99 0.94 11.77 7.94
CA ALA A 99 1.35 13.00 8.60
C ALA A 99 2.88 13.11 8.66
N ARG A 100 3.57 12.04 9.08
CA ARG A 100 5.02 11.99 9.07
C ARG A 100 5.60 12.14 7.67
N GLY A 101 5.03 11.43 6.69
CA GLY A 101 5.46 11.51 5.30
C GLY A 101 5.37 12.92 4.74
N ARG A 102 4.30 13.64 5.04
CA ARG A 102 4.13 15.05 4.63
C ARG A 102 5.15 15.98 5.28
N ARG A 103 5.41 15.84 6.59
CA ARG A 103 6.45 16.64 7.27
C ARG A 103 7.84 16.42 6.65
N ILE A 104 8.18 15.16 6.30
CA ILE A 104 9.44 14.87 5.61
C ILE A 104 9.48 15.53 4.23
N LEU A 105 8.41 15.41 3.43
CA LEU A 105 8.39 15.88 2.05
C LEU A 105 8.31 17.41 1.93
N PHE A 106 7.60 18.08 2.83
CA PHE A 106 7.24 19.48 2.67
C PHE A 106 7.74 20.40 3.78
N GLU A 107 8.08 19.86 4.97
CA GLU A 107 8.45 20.68 6.14
C GLU A 107 9.91 20.48 6.54
N GLY A 108 10.68 19.66 5.82
CA GLY A 108 12.10 19.43 6.08
C GLY A 108 12.40 18.56 7.32
N GLU A 109 11.43 17.78 7.80
CA GLU A 109 11.70 16.81 8.87
C GLU A 109 12.71 15.75 8.39
N ALA A 110 13.64 15.35 9.25
CA ALA A 110 14.60 14.30 8.94
C ALA A 110 13.91 12.96 8.70
N ASP A 111 14.22 12.27 7.62
CA ASP A 111 13.56 11.03 7.24
C ASP A 111 13.85 9.85 8.19
N ASN A 112 15.02 9.81 8.81
CA ASN A 112 15.44 8.74 9.72
C ASN A 112 15.19 7.33 9.13
N GLY A 113 15.41 7.18 7.83
CA GLY A 113 15.20 5.94 7.09
C GLY A 113 13.74 5.64 6.72
N PHE A 114 12.84 6.61 6.83
CA PHE A 114 11.46 6.51 6.33
C PHE A 114 11.34 7.19 4.97
N LEU A 115 11.09 6.42 3.91
CA LEU A 115 10.89 6.91 2.55
C LEU A 115 9.40 6.98 2.24
N PRO A 116 8.77 8.16 2.26
CA PRO A 116 7.39 8.33 1.85
C PRO A 116 7.27 8.40 0.31
N PHE A 117 6.28 7.70 -0.22
CA PHE A 117 5.85 7.81 -1.61
C PHE A 117 4.32 7.91 -1.60
N ILE A 118 3.79 9.11 -1.84
CA ILE A 118 2.37 9.43 -1.69
C ILE A 118 1.82 9.88 -3.04
N CYS A 119 0.83 9.15 -3.54
CA CYS A 119 0.09 9.46 -4.75
C CYS A 119 -1.34 9.81 -4.39
N CYS A 120 -1.70 11.08 -4.51
CA CYS A 120 -3.06 11.58 -4.26
C CYS A 120 -3.26 12.92 -4.98
N LEU A 121 -4.50 13.34 -5.13
CA LEU A 121 -4.81 14.73 -5.47
C LEU A 121 -4.49 15.63 -4.27
N ASN A 122 -4.23 16.91 -4.51
CA ASN A 122 -3.99 17.86 -3.42
C ASN A 122 -5.28 18.36 -2.79
N ASP A 123 -6.34 18.49 -3.60
CA ASP A 123 -7.67 18.90 -3.15
C ASP A 123 -8.77 18.20 -3.97
N LYS A 124 -10.01 18.28 -3.45
CA LYS A 124 -11.18 17.63 -4.08
C LYS A 124 -11.54 18.22 -5.44
N ALA A 125 -11.30 19.51 -5.67
CA ALA A 125 -11.69 20.15 -6.92
C ALA A 125 -10.87 19.62 -8.10
N GLN A 126 -9.67 19.16 -7.85
CA GLN A 126 -8.81 18.56 -8.88
C GLN A 126 -9.37 17.30 -9.51
N VAL A 127 -10.35 16.64 -8.89
CA VAL A 127 -11.00 15.46 -9.47
C VAL A 127 -11.73 15.76 -10.77
N HIS A 128 -12.22 16.98 -10.94
CA HIS A 128 -12.92 17.43 -12.15
C HIS A 128 -11.97 17.77 -13.32
N HIS A 129 -10.67 17.59 -13.11
CA HIS A 129 -9.60 17.89 -14.07
C HIS A 129 -8.83 16.60 -14.38
N PRO A 130 -9.20 15.85 -15.43
CA PRO A 130 -8.58 14.55 -15.75
C PRO A 130 -7.06 14.59 -15.89
N GLU A 131 -6.51 15.72 -16.28
CA GLU A 131 -5.07 15.96 -16.36
C GLU A 131 -4.35 15.84 -14.99
N ASN A 132 -5.08 16.01 -13.89
CA ASN A 132 -4.56 15.86 -12.53
C ASN A 132 -4.60 14.41 -12.01
N TRP A 133 -5.41 13.53 -12.60
CA TRP A 133 -5.59 12.16 -12.10
C TRP A 133 -4.30 11.35 -12.04
N GLN A 134 -3.33 11.67 -12.88
CA GLN A 134 -2.00 11.05 -12.84
C GLN A 134 -1.25 11.30 -11.52
N MET A 135 -1.60 12.34 -10.75
CA MET A 135 -1.02 12.59 -9.43
C MET A 135 -1.38 11.48 -8.45
N ALA A 136 -2.61 11.00 -8.51
CA ALA A 136 -3.09 9.88 -7.70
C ALA A 136 -2.77 8.51 -8.37
N ASN A 137 -2.72 8.48 -9.69
CA ASN A 137 -2.54 7.26 -10.49
C ASN A 137 -1.37 7.44 -11.48
N PRO A 138 -0.11 7.33 -11.04
CA PRO A 138 1.06 7.61 -11.89
C PRO A 138 1.19 6.73 -13.13
N SER A 139 0.48 5.61 -13.18
CA SER A 139 0.47 4.70 -14.32
C SER A 139 -0.43 5.13 -15.47
N LEU A 140 -1.35 6.09 -15.26
CA LEU A 140 -2.33 6.51 -16.27
C LEU A 140 -1.73 6.87 -17.62
N PRO A 141 -0.60 7.61 -17.71
CA PRO A 141 -0.03 7.96 -19.01
C PRO A 141 0.46 6.77 -19.82
N TYR A 142 0.63 5.60 -19.19
CA TYR A 142 1.23 4.41 -19.79
C TYR A 142 0.23 3.27 -20.02
N LEU A 143 -0.98 3.37 -19.50
CA LEU A 143 -1.99 2.32 -19.48
C LEU A 143 -3.35 2.88 -19.92
N PRO A 144 -3.65 2.89 -21.23
CA PRO A 144 -4.91 3.41 -21.78
C PRO A 144 -6.15 2.72 -21.21
N GLU A 145 -6.07 1.42 -20.92
CA GLU A 145 -7.16 0.66 -20.32
C GLU A 145 -7.47 1.15 -18.90
N LEU A 146 -6.43 1.47 -18.13
CA LEU A 146 -6.59 2.04 -16.80
C LEU A 146 -7.23 3.43 -16.86
N TYR A 147 -6.87 4.23 -17.86
CA TYR A 147 -7.48 5.55 -18.03
C TYR A 147 -8.99 5.43 -18.31
N ALA A 148 -9.39 4.52 -19.18
CA ALA A 148 -10.81 4.28 -19.47
C ALA A 148 -11.58 3.79 -18.22
N GLU A 149 -10.97 2.89 -17.44
CA GLU A 149 -11.54 2.43 -16.17
C GLU A 149 -11.76 3.59 -15.18
N VAL A 150 -10.75 4.45 -14.99
CA VAL A 150 -10.85 5.60 -14.08
C VAL A 150 -11.88 6.62 -14.57
N GLU A 151 -12.01 6.80 -15.88
CA GLU A 151 -13.02 7.68 -16.47
C GLU A 151 -14.45 7.14 -16.26
N ASP A 152 -14.65 5.84 -16.34
CA ASP A 152 -15.93 5.20 -16.06
C ASP A 152 -16.28 5.31 -14.55
N GLU A 153 -15.34 5.01 -13.66
CA GLU A 153 -15.51 5.21 -12.21
C GLU A 153 -15.84 6.67 -11.85
N TYR A 154 -15.21 7.62 -12.53
CA TYR A 154 -15.49 9.05 -12.32
C TYR A 154 -16.92 9.41 -12.73
N ARG A 155 -17.43 8.90 -13.86
CA ARG A 155 -18.83 9.13 -14.29
C ARG A 155 -19.82 8.54 -13.28
N GLU A 156 -19.59 7.31 -12.82
CA GLU A 156 -20.40 6.68 -11.79
C GLU A 156 -20.40 7.47 -10.48
N TRP A 157 -19.24 7.98 -10.08
CA TRP A 157 -19.12 8.83 -8.90
C TRP A 157 -19.89 10.15 -9.05
N LEU A 158 -19.86 10.78 -10.23
CA LEU A 158 -20.64 12.00 -10.48
C LEU A 158 -22.15 11.78 -10.36
N GLU A 159 -22.65 10.62 -10.81
CA GLU A 159 -24.06 10.29 -10.74
C GLU A 159 -24.50 9.93 -9.31
N HIS A 160 -23.65 9.22 -8.57
CA HIS A 160 -23.97 8.69 -7.24
C HIS A 160 -22.77 8.85 -6.26
N PRO A 161 -22.42 10.08 -5.83
CA PRO A 161 -21.23 10.34 -5.03
C PRO A 161 -21.19 9.61 -3.68
N GLU A 162 -22.35 9.47 -3.03
CA GLU A 162 -22.43 8.81 -1.72
C GLU A 162 -22.27 7.29 -1.80
N GLN A 163 -22.68 6.68 -2.90
CA GLN A 163 -22.57 5.23 -3.11
C GLN A 163 -21.16 4.85 -3.58
N ASN A 164 -20.50 5.75 -4.30
CA ASN A 164 -19.17 5.54 -4.91
C ASN A 164 -18.07 6.34 -4.21
N GLY A 165 -18.17 6.53 -2.90
CA GLY A 165 -17.17 7.26 -2.08
C GLY A 165 -15.76 6.67 -2.18
N ASP A 166 -15.64 5.39 -2.46
CA ASP A 166 -14.39 4.68 -2.69
C ASP A 166 -13.55 5.27 -3.83
N PHE A 167 -14.20 5.84 -4.85
CA PHE A 167 -13.50 6.52 -5.94
C PHE A 167 -12.60 7.64 -5.41
N MET A 168 -13.14 8.54 -4.58
CA MET A 168 -12.37 9.62 -3.99
C MET A 168 -11.30 9.10 -3.02
N THR A 169 -11.66 8.14 -2.18
CA THR A 169 -10.78 7.67 -1.11
C THR A 169 -9.69 6.74 -1.64
N LYS A 170 -10.04 5.73 -2.43
CA LYS A 170 -9.10 4.70 -2.88
C LYS A 170 -8.41 5.05 -4.19
N ARG A 171 -9.16 5.61 -5.16
CA ARG A 171 -8.61 5.93 -6.49
C ARG A 171 -7.91 7.29 -6.50
N MET A 172 -8.47 8.31 -5.87
CA MET A 172 -7.93 9.68 -5.86
C MET A 172 -7.13 10.04 -4.60
N GLY A 173 -7.14 9.17 -3.60
CA GLY A 173 -6.36 9.33 -2.37
C GLY A 173 -6.88 10.44 -1.44
N ILE A 174 -8.14 10.88 -1.62
CA ILE A 174 -8.74 11.95 -0.81
C ILE A 174 -9.88 11.37 0.03
N ARG A 175 -9.80 11.51 1.35
CA ARG A 175 -10.87 11.08 2.26
C ARG A 175 -12.11 11.95 2.15
N SER A 176 -13.26 11.32 2.15
CA SER A 176 -14.55 11.98 2.34
C SER A 176 -14.64 12.45 3.79
N GLY A 177 -14.49 13.75 4.04
CA GLY A 177 -14.54 14.33 5.39
C GLY A 177 -13.20 14.80 5.97
N ALA A 178 -12.09 14.69 5.24
CA ALA A 178 -10.86 15.37 5.62
C ALA A 178 -11.13 16.87 5.69
N LYS A 179 -10.98 17.48 6.88
CA LYS A 179 -10.87 18.94 7.00
C LYS A 179 -9.70 19.35 6.13
N GLU A 180 -9.95 20.29 5.23
CA GLU A 180 -8.88 20.95 4.48
C GLU A 180 -7.85 21.44 5.48
N ILE A 181 -6.63 20.97 5.35
CA ILE A 181 -5.49 21.56 6.07
C ILE A 181 -5.18 22.83 5.28
N ALA A 182 -5.62 23.95 5.85
CA ALA A 182 -5.30 25.29 5.36
C ALA A 182 -3.80 25.55 5.53
#